data_c0816cd5b07c9a92431cecea22642c30
#
_entry.id   c0816cd5b07c9a92431cecea22642c30
#
_cell.length_a   1.000
_cell.length_b   1.000
_cell.length_c   1.000
_cell.angle_alpha   90.00
_cell.angle_beta   90.00
_cell.angle_gamma   90.00
#
_symmetry.space_group_name_H-M   'P 1'
#
loop_
_entity.id
_entity.type
_entity.pdbx_description
1 polymer ?
#
loop_
_entity_poly.entity_id
_entity_poly.type
_entity_poly.pdbx_seq_one_letter_code
_entity_poly.pdbx_strand_id
1 'polypeptide(L)'
;MKKDKIFNAFIIEIIILCGIIKKVNGELTDMIRKLQKTDINQVSHIWLNTNLKAHFFIPEQYWISNYEFVKEMLPQSEVYVYENNNKIQGFIGLKDDYIEGIFVADEIQSHGIGKKLLDYIKNKKAKLQLNVYQKNVWAILFYQRERFIIQSEQLDELTGEKEYVMNWESNFKR
;
A
#
# COMPACT_ATOMS: atom_id res chain seq x y z
N MET A 1 22.50 -15.40 34.15
CA MET A 1 21.02 -15.33 34.06
C MET A 1 20.37 -13.94 33.99
N LYS A 2 20.95 -12.85 34.56
CA LYS A 2 20.39 -11.48 34.41
C LYS A 2 20.90 -10.72 33.18
N LYS A 3 22.09 -11.03 32.65
CA LYS A 3 22.66 -10.36 31.47
C LYS A 3 21.97 -10.74 30.14
N ASP A 4 21.52 -11.98 30.04
CA ASP A 4 20.88 -12.48 28.80
C ASP A 4 19.47 -11.90 28.57
N LYS A 5 18.75 -11.56 29.64
CA LYS A 5 17.43 -10.89 29.53
C LYS A 5 17.53 -9.43 29.07
N ILE A 6 18.58 -8.71 29.46
CA ILE A 6 18.80 -7.31 29.06
C ILE A 6 19.25 -7.24 27.61
N PHE A 7 20.10 -8.15 27.16
CA PHE A 7 20.56 -8.22 25.78
C PHE A 7 19.43 -8.56 24.80
N ASN A 8 18.54 -9.48 25.16
CA ASN A 8 17.35 -9.78 24.37
C ASN A 8 16.34 -8.63 24.31
N ALA A 9 16.16 -7.86 25.39
CA ALA A 9 15.29 -6.70 25.40
C ALA A 9 15.82 -5.58 24.48
N PHE A 10 17.12 -5.35 24.46
CA PHE A 10 17.76 -4.36 23.57
C PHE A 10 17.68 -4.73 22.09
N ILE A 11 17.81 -6.01 21.75
CA ILE A 11 17.64 -6.50 20.36
C ILE A 11 16.19 -6.34 19.91
N ILE A 12 15.22 -6.58 20.79
CA ILE A 12 13.79 -6.39 20.51
C ILE A 12 13.47 -4.91 20.25
N GLU A 13 14.02 -3.97 21.03
CA GLU A 13 13.82 -2.53 20.82
C GLU A 13 14.45 -2.02 19.51
N ILE A 14 15.64 -2.49 19.14
CA ILE A 14 16.29 -2.12 17.87
C ILE A 14 15.53 -2.70 16.67
N ILE A 15 14.95 -3.89 16.79
CA ILE A 15 14.16 -4.54 15.76
C ILE A 15 12.81 -3.81 15.54
N ILE A 16 12.21 -3.29 16.60
CA ILE A 16 10.99 -2.47 16.53
C ILE A 16 11.26 -1.12 15.86
N LEU A 17 12.39 -0.48 16.16
CA LEU A 17 12.81 0.81 15.58
C LEU A 17 13.19 0.73 14.10
N CYS A 18 13.65 -0.42 13.62
CA CYS A 18 13.99 -0.63 12.20
C CYS A 18 12.85 -1.20 11.33
N GLY A 19 11.66 -1.45 11.89
CA GLY A 19 10.54 -2.05 11.16
C GLY A 19 10.75 -3.51 10.78
N ILE A 20 11.70 -4.19 11.43
CA ILE A 20 12.00 -5.61 11.23
C ILE A 20 11.53 -6.36 12.48
N ILE A 21 10.26 -6.68 12.57
CA ILE A 21 9.80 -7.61 13.62
C ILE A 21 10.04 -9.03 13.12
N LYS A 22 11.09 -9.65 13.62
CA LYS A 22 11.28 -11.11 13.53
C LYS A 22 10.64 -11.79 14.73
N LYS A 23 9.97 -12.89 14.44
CA LYS A 23 9.43 -13.92 15.31
C LYS A 23 9.83 -13.81 16.80
N VAL A 24 8.90 -13.40 17.65
CA VAL A 24 8.98 -13.59 19.11
C VAL A 24 7.91 -14.60 19.49
N ASN A 25 8.29 -15.69 20.16
CA ASN A 25 7.40 -16.75 20.67
C ASN A 25 6.57 -17.55 19.63
N GLY A 26 7.08 -17.75 18.42
CA GLY A 26 6.38 -18.66 17.48
C GLY A 26 5.22 -18.02 16.72
N GLU A 27 4.79 -16.82 17.07
CA GLU A 27 3.77 -16.06 16.32
C GLU A 27 4.43 -15.24 15.21
N LEU A 28 3.95 -15.42 14.00
CA LEU A 28 4.31 -14.61 12.85
C LEU A 28 3.57 -13.28 12.97
N THR A 29 4.33 -12.19 13.10
CA THR A 29 3.77 -10.85 13.27
C THR A 29 3.58 -10.16 11.92
N ASP A 30 2.57 -9.31 11.88
CA ASP A 30 2.33 -8.37 10.77
C ASP A 30 3.55 -7.50 10.52
N MET A 31 4.02 -7.42 9.27
CA MET A 31 5.17 -6.62 8.90
C MET A 31 4.92 -5.80 7.64
N ILE A 32 5.32 -4.51 7.67
CA ILE A 32 5.41 -3.69 6.46
C ILE A 32 6.88 -3.52 6.11
N ARG A 33 7.26 -3.92 4.90
CA ARG A 33 8.63 -3.87 4.39
C ARG A 33 8.69 -3.47 2.92
N LYS A 34 9.87 -3.10 2.45
CA LYS A 34 10.08 -2.89 1.01
C LYS A 34 9.84 -4.18 0.22
N LEU A 35 9.35 -4.00 -1.01
CA LEU A 35 9.23 -5.07 -2.00
C LEU A 35 10.57 -5.78 -2.23
N GLN A 36 10.54 -7.09 -2.34
CA GLN A 36 11.67 -7.93 -2.74
C GLN A 36 11.38 -8.61 -4.09
N LYS A 37 12.42 -9.06 -4.79
CA LYS A 37 12.25 -9.73 -6.09
C LYS A 37 11.35 -10.98 -6.00
N THR A 38 11.38 -11.67 -4.89
CA THR A 38 10.55 -12.85 -4.61
C THR A 38 9.06 -12.54 -4.50
N ASP A 39 8.69 -11.29 -4.21
CA ASP A 39 7.30 -10.87 -4.00
C ASP A 39 6.57 -10.51 -5.30
N ILE A 40 7.33 -10.22 -6.37
CA ILE A 40 6.82 -9.62 -7.60
C ILE A 40 5.60 -10.38 -8.15
N ASN A 41 5.68 -11.70 -8.23
CA ASN A 41 4.58 -12.50 -8.76
C ASN A 41 3.31 -12.36 -7.89
N GLN A 42 3.46 -12.41 -6.57
CA GLN A 42 2.32 -12.29 -5.66
C GLN A 42 1.73 -10.88 -5.69
N VAL A 43 2.57 -9.86 -5.69
CA VAL A 43 2.15 -8.45 -5.74
C VAL A 43 1.46 -8.12 -7.06
N SER A 44 2.00 -8.57 -8.20
CA SER A 44 1.37 -8.34 -9.51
C SER A 44 0.01 -9.06 -9.64
N HIS A 45 -0.17 -10.24 -9.05
CA HIS A 45 -1.48 -10.90 -8.98
C HIS A 45 -2.48 -10.12 -8.12
N ILE A 46 -2.07 -9.60 -6.96
CA ILE A 46 -2.92 -8.76 -6.12
C ILE A 46 -3.33 -7.51 -6.91
N TRP A 47 -2.38 -6.86 -7.61
CA TRP A 47 -2.67 -5.71 -8.46
C TRP A 47 -3.74 -6.00 -9.51
N LEU A 48 -3.57 -7.08 -10.28
CA LEU A 48 -4.52 -7.43 -11.36
C LEU A 48 -5.90 -7.73 -10.79
N ASN A 49 -5.99 -8.64 -9.82
CA ASN A 49 -7.27 -9.08 -9.28
C ASN A 49 -8.05 -7.93 -8.63
N THR A 50 -7.35 -7.08 -7.89
CA THR A 50 -7.98 -5.93 -7.23
C THR A 50 -8.50 -4.92 -8.25
N ASN A 51 -7.74 -4.63 -9.33
CA ASN A 51 -8.18 -3.71 -10.37
C ASN A 51 -9.39 -4.25 -11.14
N LEU A 52 -9.36 -5.51 -11.56
CA LEU A 52 -10.49 -6.15 -12.26
C LEU A 52 -11.79 -6.03 -11.45
N LYS A 53 -11.70 -6.16 -10.14
CA LYS A 53 -12.87 -6.11 -9.25
C LYS A 53 -13.30 -4.69 -8.91
N ALA A 54 -12.34 -3.83 -8.51
CA ALA A 54 -12.64 -2.47 -8.05
C ALA A 54 -13.03 -1.53 -9.21
N HIS A 55 -12.56 -1.81 -10.41
CA HIS A 55 -12.74 -0.97 -11.59
C HIS A 55 -13.52 -1.69 -12.71
N PHE A 56 -14.58 -2.38 -12.36
CA PHE A 56 -15.45 -3.13 -13.28
C PHE A 56 -16.04 -2.27 -14.41
N PHE A 57 -15.98 -0.95 -14.29
CA PHE A 57 -16.40 0.03 -15.30
C PHE A 57 -15.32 0.30 -16.36
N ILE A 58 -14.11 -0.24 -16.20
CA ILE A 58 -13.01 -0.22 -17.17
C ILE A 58 -12.93 -1.63 -17.79
N PRO A 59 -12.80 -1.75 -19.12
CA PRO A 59 -12.69 -3.06 -19.76
C PRO A 59 -11.55 -3.91 -19.15
N GLU A 60 -11.83 -5.16 -18.82
CA GLU A 60 -10.86 -6.08 -18.22
C GLU A 60 -9.56 -6.19 -19.03
N GLN A 61 -9.67 -6.13 -20.37
CA GLN A 61 -8.53 -6.20 -21.28
C GLN A 61 -7.51 -5.09 -21.03
N TYR A 62 -7.93 -3.92 -20.54
CA TYR A 62 -7.03 -2.84 -20.15
C TYR A 62 -6.07 -3.30 -19.04
N TRP A 63 -6.59 -3.93 -17.99
CA TRP A 63 -5.78 -4.42 -16.88
C TRP A 63 -4.92 -5.61 -17.29
N ILE A 64 -5.49 -6.55 -18.04
CA ILE A 64 -4.79 -7.76 -18.52
C ILE A 64 -3.62 -7.39 -19.42
N SER A 65 -3.79 -6.46 -20.35
CA SER A 65 -2.71 -6.04 -21.28
C SER A 65 -1.60 -5.26 -20.60
N ASN A 66 -1.88 -4.60 -19.46
CA ASN A 66 -0.87 -3.88 -18.67
C ASN A 66 -0.17 -4.76 -17.61
N TYR A 67 -0.56 -6.01 -17.43
CA TYR A 67 -0.06 -6.87 -16.37
C TYR A 67 1.46 -7.08 -16.40
N GLU A 68 2.02 -7.46 -17.55
CA GLU A 68 3.47 -7.69 -17.68
C GLU A 68 4.25 -6.39 -17.53
N PHE A 69 3.76 -5.28 -18.08
CA PHE A 69 4.39 -3.97 -17.89
C PHE A 69 4.46 -3.58 -16.42
N VAL A 70 3.36 -3.71 -15.68
CA VAL A 70 3.34 -3.41 -14.23
C VAL A 70 4.32 -4.30 -13.47
N LYS A 71 4.37 -5.59 -13.81
CA LYS A 71 5.29 -6.56 -13.20
C LYS A 71 6.76 -6.18 -13.42
N GLU A 72 7.11 -5.65 -14.58
CA GLU A 72 8.44 -5.15 -14.89
C GLU A 72 8.77 -3.84 -14.15
N MET A 73 7.77 -2.99 -13.92
CA MET A 73 7.95 -1.70 -13.25
C MET A 73 8.03 -1.82 -11.72
N LEU A 74 7.40 -2.82 -11.11
CA LEU A 74 7.39 -3.01 -9.65
C LEU A 74 8.78 -2.93 -8.99
N PRO A 75 9.85 -3.59 -9.50
CA PRO A 75 11.19 -3.53 -8.90
C PRO A 75 11.85 -2.14 -8.99
N GLN A 76 11.38 -1.28 -9.88
CA GLN A 76 11.92 0.05 -10.15
C GLN A 76 11.17 1.14 -9.37
N SER A 77 10.06 0.77 -8.74
CA SER A 77 9.16 1.68 -8.02
C SER A 77 9.40 1.63 -6.51
N GLU A 78 8.98 2.68 -5.80
CA GLU A 78 8.94 2.67 -4.34
C GLU A 78 7.70 1.90 -3.87
N VAL A 79 7.87 0.62 -3.53
CA VAL A 79 6.76 -0.27 -3.12
C VAL A 79 7.01 -0.85 -1.74
N TYR A 80 5.98 -0.79 -0.90
CA TYR A 80 5.96 -1.44 0.41
C TYR A 80 4.84 -2.48 0.45
N VAL A 81 5.17 -3.66 0.98
CA VAL A 81 4.25 -4.79 1.12
C VAL A 81 3.85 -4.98 2.58
N TYR A 82 2.62 -5.35 2.82
CA TYR A 82 2.15 -5.87 4.09
C TYR A 82 2.19 -7.40 4.04
N GLU A 83 3.03 -7.98 4.89
CA GLU A 83 3.23 -9.41 5.00
C GLU A 83 2.68 -9.92 6.34
N ASN A 84 1.96 -11.01 6.30
CA ASN A 84 1.52 -11.76 7.47
C ASN A 84 1.69 -13.25 7.19
N ASN A 85 2.29 -13.98 8.12
CA ASN A 85 2.53 -15.42 7.98
C ASN A 85 3.26 -15.81 6.68
N ASN A 86 4.29 -15.05 6.27
CA ASN A 86 5.05 -15.20 5.02
C ASN A 86 4.18 -15.10 3.75
N LYS A 87 3.00 -14.48 3.84
CA LYS A 87 2.11 -14.22 2.71
C LYS A 87 1.91 -12.72 2.56
N ILE A 88 2.13 -12.21 1.36
CA ILE A 88 1.80 -10.82 1.04
C ILE A 88 0.29 -10.69 0.97
N GLN A 89 -0.25 -9.77 1.74
CA GLN A 89 -1.69 -9.54 1.86
C GLN A 89 -2.13 -8.20 1.26
N GLY A 90 -1.17 -7.32 0.98
CA GLY A 90 -1.43 -6.05 0.32
C GLY A 90 -0.14 -5.28 0.10
N PHE A 91 -0.23 -4.19 -0.65
CA PHE A 91 0.91 -3.32 -0.91
C PHE A 91 0.45 -1.89 -1.25
N ILE A 92 1.39 -0.96 -1.14
CA ILE A 92 1.26 0.42 -1.59
C ILE A 92 2.42 0.76 -2.51
N GLY A 93 2.12 1.35 -3.67
CA GLY A 93 3.09 1.85 -4.63
C GLY A 93 3.13 3.39 -4.61
N LEU A 94 4.34 3.95 -4.72
CA LEU A 94 4.57 5.39 -4.72
C LEU A 94 5.54 5.80 -5.82
N LYS A 95 5.35 7.03 -6.27
CA LYS A 95 6.32 7.80 -7.04
C LYS A 95 6.46 9.17 -6.38
N ASP A 96 7.58 9.39 -5.70
CA ASP A 96 7.80 10.55 -4.84
C ASP A 96 6.70 10.73 -3.77
N ASP A 97 5.92 11.82 -3.81
CA ASP A 97 4.80 12.07 -2.91
C ASP A 97 3.44 11.60 -3.48
N TYR A 98 3.45 10.95 -4.66
CA TYR A 98 2.25 10.45 -5.30
C TYR A 98 2.03 8.98 -4.99
N ILE A 99 0.82 8.64 -4.53
CA ILE A 99 0.39 7.25 -4.32
C ILE A 99 -0.17 6.72 -5.64
N GLU A 100 0.55 5.77 -6.25
CA GLU A 100 0.11 5.07 -7.46
C GLU A 100 -1.06 4.12 -7.19
N GLY A 101 -1.15 3.61 -5.96
CA GLY A 101 -2.27 2.80 -5.49
C GLY A 101 -2.01 2.06 -4.19
N ILE A 102 -3.10 1.70 -3.52
CA ILE A 102 -3.13 0.79 -2.36
C ILE A 102 -3.98 -0.41 -2.73
N PHE A 103 -3.40 -1.59 -2.65
CA PHE A 103 -4.01 -2.84 -3.08
C PHE A 103 -3.99 -3.84 -1.93
N VAL A 104 -5.13 -4.42 -1.61
CA VAL A 104 -5.29 -5.44 -0.55
C VAL A 104 -5.99 -6.64 -1.16
N ALA A 105 -5.44 -7.82 -0.94
CA ALA A 105 -6.03 -9.06 -1.42
C ALA A 105 -7.48 -9.21 -0.95
N ASP A 106 -8.35 -9.66 -1.84
CA ASP A 106 -9.81 -9.60 -1.67
C ASP A 106 -10.30 -10.27 -0.40
N GLU A 107 -9.71 -11.43 -0.07
CA GLU A 107 -10.14 -12.27 1.05
C GLU A 107 -9.94 -11.61 2.42
N ILE A 108 -9.11 -10.55 2.45
CA ILE A 108 -8.70 -9.88 3.69
C ILE A 108 -8.92 -8.37 3.65
N GLN A 109 -9.68 -7.87 2.69
CA GLN A 109 -10.13 -6.48 2.70
C GLN A 109 -10.96 -6.19 3.96
N SER A 110 -11.06 -4.93 4.33
CA SER A 110 -11.77 -4.47 5.54
C SER A 110 -11.17 -4.90 6.89
N HIS A 111 -9.98 -5.51 6.90
CA HIS A 111 -9.22 -5.85 8.12
C HIS A 111 -8.16 -4.80 8.51
N GLY A 112 -8.27 -3.58 7.97
CA GLY A 112 -7.39 -2.45 8.31
C GLY A 112 -6.03 -2.43 7.64
N ILE A 113 -5.72 -3.37 6.73
CA ILE A 113 -4.41 -3.46 6.05
C ILE A 113 -4.12 -2.20 5.22
N GLY A 114 -5.11 -1.72 4.43
CA GLY A 114 -4.95 -0.50 3.66
C GLY A 114 -4.61 0.72 4.53
N LYS A 115 -5.24 0.82 5.71
CA LYS A 115 -4.91 1.88 6.68
C LYS A 115 -3.50 1.72 7.24
N LYS A 116 -3.08 0.52 7.62
CA LYS A 116 -1.72 0.28 8.13
C LYS A 116 -0.65 0.67 7.09
N LEU A 117 -0.84 0.31 5.82
CA LEU A 117 0.04 0.69 4.72
C LEU A 117 0.09 2.22 4.55
N LEU A 118 -1.06 2.88 4.56
CA LEU A 118 -1.14 4.32 4.43
C LEU A 118 -0.52 5.05 5.61
N ASP A 119 -0.77 4.62 6.85
CA ASP A 119 -0.17 5.19 8.06
C ASP A 119 1.36 5.05 8.04
N TYR A 120 1.88 3.92 7.56
CA TYR A 120 3.32 3.71 7.40
C TYR A 120 3.95 4.74 6.47
N ILE A 121 3.27 5.11 5.38
CA ILE A 121 3.75 6.14 4.45
C ILE A 121 3.57 7.54 5.02
N LYS A 122 2.46 7.84 5.68
CA LYS A 122 2.22 9.13 6.35
C LYS A 122 3.27 9.47 7.41
N ASN A 123 3.84 8.46 8.06
CA ASN A 123 4.95 8.66 8.98
C ASN A 123 6.28 9.02 8.30
N LYS A 124 6.38 8.87 6.98
CA LYS A 124 7.58 9.12 6.17
C LYS A 124 7.47 10.37 5.29
N LYS A 125 6.27 10.80 5.00
CA LYS A 125 5.97 11.89 4.05
C LYS A 125 5.21 13.01 4.76
N ALA A 126 5.50 14.26 4.39
CA ALA A 126 4.79 15.43 4.91
C ALA A 126 3.50 15.73 4.13
N LYS A 127 3.45 15.31 2.88
CA LYS A 127 2.31 15.47 1.97
C LYS A 127 2.18 14.23 1.08
N LEU A 128 0.99 13.97 0.61
CA LEU A 128 0.69 12.89 -0.32
C LEU A 128 -0.40 13.35 -1.29
N GLN A 129 -0.31 12.85 -2.52
CA GLN A 129 -1.31 13.07 -3.57
C GLN A 129 -1.68 11.73 -4.21
N LEU A 130 -2.90 11.62 -4.71
CA LEU A 130 -3.37 10.48 -5.50
C LEU A 130 -4.48 10.90 -6.45
N ASN A 131 -4.75 10.04 -7.43
CA ASN A 131 -5.97 10.09 -8.22
C ASN A 131 -6.85 8.90 -7.86
N VAL A 132 -8.16 9.10 -7.90
CA VAL A 132 -9.13 8.04 -7.67
C VAL A 132 -10.32 8.20 -8.61
N TYR A 133 -10.69 7.14 -9.31
CA TYR A 133 -11.86 7.15 -10.19
C TYR A 133 -13.13 7.48 -9.42
N GLN A 134 -13.94 8.40 -9.95
CA GLN A 134 -15.18 8.84 -9.30
C GLN A 134 -16.17 7.68 -9.08
N LYS A 135 -16.12 6.67 -9.94
CA LYS A 135 -16.92 5.44 -9.81
C LYS A 135 -16.47 4.49 -8.71
N ASN A 136 -15.22 4.65 -8.20
CA ASN A 136 -14.70 3.86 -7.07
C ASN A 136 -15.06 4.50 -5.73
N VAL A 137 -16.35 4.50 -5.41
CA VAL A 137 -16.89 5.15 -4.20
C VAL A 137 -16.23 4.65 -2.91
N TRP A 138 -15.91 3.36 -2.83
CA TRP A 138 -15.28 2.78 -1.62
C TRP A 138 -13.88 3.32 -1.38
N ALA A 139 -13.09 3.49 -2.44
CA ALA A 139 -11.76 4.11 -2.32
C ALA A 139 -11.86 5.58 -1.94
N ILE A 140 -12.80 6.35 -2.52
CA ILE A 140 -13.04 7.75 -2.15
C ILE A 140 -13.36 7.87 -0.66
N LEU A 141 -14.31 7.08 -0.16
CA LEU A 141 -14.70 7.07 1.26
C LEU A 141 -13.53 6.66 2.17
N PHE A 142 -12.71 5.71 1.74
CA PHE A 142 -11.50 5.32 2.45
C PHE A 142 -10.54 6.49 2.58
N TYR A 143 -10.18 7.15 1.47
CA TYR A 143 -9.24 8.27 1.49
C TYR A 143 -9.79 9.49 2.26
N GLN A 144 -11.08 9.81 2.14
CA GLN A 144 -11.71 10.87 2.92
C GLN A 144 -11.65 10.60 4.43
N ARG A 145 -11.95 9.36 4.86
CA ARG A 145 -11.80 8.94 6.26
C ARG A 145 -10.36 9.07 6.74
N GLU A 146 -9.40 8.84 5.85
CA GLU A 146 -7.97 9.02 6.10
C GLU A 146 -7.50 10.47 5.91
N ARG A 147 -8.44 11.43 5.84
CA ARG A 147 -8.20 12.89 5.79
C ARG A 147 -7.57 13.38 4.47
N PHE A 148 -7.73 12.67 3.37
CA PHE A 148 -7.51 13.25 2.06
C PHE A 148 -8.68 14.13 1.68
N ILE A 149 -8.39 15.25 1.03
CA ILE A 149 -9.39 16.20 0.51
C ILE A 149 -9.34 16.24 -1.00
N ILE A 150 -10.51 16.32 -1.64
CA ILE A 150 -10.62 16.49 -3.08
C ILE A 150 -10.14 17.90 -3.42
N GLN A 151 -9.16 17.99 -4.33
CA GLN A 151 -8.61 19.25 -4.84
C GLN A 151 -9.22 19.66 -6.17
N SER A 152 -9.37 18.70 -7.06
CA SER A 152 -9.89 18.92 -8.41
C SER A 152 -10.45 17.65 -9.02
N GLU A 153 -11.05 17.79 -10.18
CA GLU A 153 -11.46 16.70 -11.06
C GLU A 153 -10.63 16.74 -12.33
N GLN A 154 -10.39 15.58 -12.90
CA GLN A 154 -9.74 15.42 -14.20
C GLN A 154 -10.29 14.22 -14.96
N LEU A 155 -9.92 14.11 -16.22
CA LEU A 155 -10.20 12.94 -17.06
C LEU A 155 -8.91 12.10 -17.15
N ASP A 156 -9.00 10.81 -16.90
CA ASP A 156 -7.96 9.87 -17.29
C ASP A 156 -8.08 9.62 -18.80
N GLU A 157 -7.15 10.15 -19.56
CA GLU A 157 -7.15 10.07 -21.03
C GLU A 157 -7.01 8.62 -21.56
N LEU A 158 -6.42 7.72 -20.75
CA LEU A 158 -6.22 6.33 -21.17
C LEU A 158 -7.50 5.50 -21.05
N THR A 159 -8.31 5.77 -20.04
CA THR A 159 -9.54 5.02 -19.78
C THR A 159 -10.80 5.77 -20.16
N GLY A 160 -10.71 7.10 -20.30
CA GLY A 160 -11.87 7.98 -20.52
C GLY A 160 -12.72 8.20 -19.26
N GLU A 161 -12.25 7.74 -18.09
CA GLU A 161 -12.98 7.85 -16.83
C GLU A 161 -12.59 9.12 -16.05
N LYS A 162 -13.57 9.69 -15.34
CA LYS A 162 -13.33 10.84 -14.47
C LYS A 162 -12.68 10.42 -13.16
N GLU A 163 -11.72 11.21 -12.70
CA GLU A 163 -11.02 11.03 -11.45
C GLU A 163 -11.12 12.26 -10.54
N TYR A 164 -11.03 12.04 -9.25
CA TYR A 164 -10.68 13.07 -8.28
C TYR A 164 -9.17 13.05 -8.02
N VAL A 165 -8.57 14.24 -8.04
CA VAL A 165 -7.23 14.47 -7.48
C VAL A 165 -7.44 14.73 -5.99
N MET A 166 -6.81 13.94 -5.14
CA MET A 166 -6.93 14.07 -3.68
C MET A 166 -5.58 14.29 -3.03
N ASN A 167 -5.53 15.20 -2.06
CA ASN A 167 -4.33 15.56 -1.34
C ASN A 167 -4.48 15.33 0.18
N TRP A 168 -3.37 14.98 0.79
CA TRP A 168 -3.22 14.93 2.24
C TRP A 168 -1.94 15.64 2.65
N GLU A 169 -2.00 16.42 3.75
CA GLU A 169 -0.85 17.07 4.36
C GLU A 169 -0.80 16.75 5.85
N SER A 170 0.42 16.59 6.35
CA SER A 170 0.67 16.39 7.78
C SER A 170 0.33 17.68 8.54
N ASN A 171 -0.46 17.58 9.61
CA ASN A 171 -0.76 18.69 10.51
C ASN A 171 0.44 19.13 11.39
N PHE A 172 1.57 18.43 11.30
CA PHE A 172 2.77 18.83 12.02
C PHE A 172 3.44 20.00 11.32
N LYS A 173 3.10 21.25 11.74
CA LYS A 173 4.00 22.38 11.52
C LYS A 173 5.30 22.08 12.28
N ARG A 174 6.38 21.87 11.56
CA ARG A 174 7.74 21.91 12.14
C ARG A 174 8.08 23.30 12.63
#